data_f20175ee13cdd48e73f1d5cbae2bd268
#
_entry.id   f20175ee13cdd48e73f1d5cbae2bd268
#
_cell.length_a   1.000
_cell.length_b   1.000
_cell.length_c   1.000
_cell.angle_alpha   90.00
_cell.angle_beta   90.00
_cell.angle_gamma   90.00
#
_symmetry.space_group_name_H-M   'P 1'
#
loop_
_entity.id
_entity.type
_entity.pdbx_description
1 polymer ?
#
loop_
_entity_poly.entity_id
_entity_poly.type
_entity_poly.pdbx_seq_one_letter_code
_entity_poly.pdbx_strand_id
1 'polypeptide(L)'
;MILKRLSVINYKNIREATISLSSKLNCFIGSNGVGKTNVLDAVHYLSFCRSAFNPIDAQVITHNQDFFVLEGKYSSDEGDEEQIYCGMKRGTKKHFKRNKKEYRRLSQHIGLIPLVFASPADSILIEGGSEERRRLLDVVISQYDHAYIEALSAYNKALQQRNALLKMEEEPDKALLEIWEEQMALNGEIIYQKRNSFVERFVPVFQDIYTHISGGHEIVALNYVSHGQRGPLLDTIQRDRHRDRAVGYSLHGVHRDDLEMLLDGYQMKREGSQGQHKTYALALKLAQFDFLRRTSHNTPLLLLDDIFDKLDANRVEKIVQLVGGDEFGQIFITDTNRDHLDQILARGDFDYKLFSVDNGEIEEKN
;
A
#
# COMPACT_ATOMS: atom_id res chain seq x y z
N MET A 1 0.47 15.57 -6.44
CA MET A 1 1.03 16.20 -5.22
C MET A 1 2.52 15.91 -5.14
N ILE A 2 3.39 16.91 -4.80
CA ILE A 2 4.85 16.79 -4.80
C ILE A 2 5.38 17.09 -3.40
N LEU A 3 6.14 16.18 -2.80
CA LEU A 3 6.86 16.39 -1.54
C LEU A 3 8.11 17.22 -1.80
N LYS A 4 8.14 18.47 -1.33
CA LYS A 4 9.26 19.41 -1.51
C LYS A 4 10.33 19.25 -0.44
N ARG A 5 9.93 18.97 0.80
CA ARG A 5 10.82 18.84 1.95
C ARG A 5 10.33 17.78 2.91
N LEU A 6 11.23 16.93 3.36
CA LEU A 6 11.00 15.93 4.40
C LEU A 6 11.90 16.24 5.61
N SER A 7 11.29 16.31 6.79
CA SER A 7 12.01 16.41 8.06
C SER A 7 11.68 15.21 8.93
N VAL A 8 12.70 14.58 9.48
CA VAL A 8 12.62 13.34 10.26
C VAL A 8 13.41 13.53 11.55
N ILE A 9 12.80 13.18 12.69
CA ILE A 9 13.47 13.14 14.00
C ILE A 9 13.17 11.82 14.68
N ASN A 10 14.19 11.09 15.08
CA ASN A 10 14.11 9.84 15.86
C ASN A 10 13.21 8.76 15.23
N TYR A 11 13.26 8.61 13.92
CA TYR A 11 12.46 7.62 13.18
C TYR A 11 13.33 6.43 12.75
N LYS A 12 13.08 5.26 13.30
CA LYS A 12 13.87 4.04 13.09
C LYS A 12 15.36 4.28 13.38
N ASN A 13 16.26 4.21 12.39
CA ASN A 13 17.68 4.51 12.57
C ASN A 13 18.04 5.97 12.23
N ILE A 14 17.10 6.77 11.73
CA ILE A 14 17.33 8.18 11.40
C ILE A 14 17.13 9.03 12.64
N ARG A 15 18.21 9.60 13.17
CA ARG A 15 18.14 10.48 14.36
C ARG A 15 17.61 11.86 14.02
N GLU A 16 18.16 12.48 12.99
CA GLU A 16 17.72 13.76 12.48
C GLU A 16 18.11 13.89 11.02
N ALA A 17 17.16 14.28 10.17
CA ALA A 17 17.39 14.61 8.78
C ALA A 17 16.39 15.65 8.31
N THR A 18 16.85 16.58 7.48
CA THR A 18 15.99 17.50 6.75
C THR A 18 16.51 17.61 5.33
N ILE A 19 15.73 17.09 4.40
CA ILE A 19 16.11 17.02 2.98
C ILE A 19 15.13 17.78 2.10
N SER A 20 15.69 18.50 1.11
CA SER A 20 14.92 19.12 0.03
C SER A 20 14.93 18.19 -1.18
N LEU A 21 13.79 17.98 -1.78
CA LEU A 21 13.56 16.93 -2.78
C LEU A 21 13.36 17.52 -4.18
N SER A 22 13.78 16.77 -5.21
CA SER A 22 13.43 17.03 -6.60
C SER A 22 11.94 16.78 -6.84
N SER A 23 11.37 17.50 -7.77
CA SER A 23 9.98 17.31 -8.18
C SER A 23 9.75 16.03 -8.99
N LYS A 24 10.80 15.42 -9.54
CA LYS A 24 10.69 14.23 -10.40
C LYS A 24 11.36 13.02 -9.76
N LEU A 25 12.66 13.00 -9.61
CA LEU A 25 13.38 11.80 -9.21
C LEU A 25 14.27 12.04 -7.98
N ASN A 26 14.12 11.20 -6.96
CA ASN A 26 14.92 11.24 -5.73
C ASN A 26 15.54 9.87 -5.49
N CYS A 27 16.86 9.78 -5.58
CA CYS A 27 17.63 8.54 -5.50
C CYS A 27 18.39 8.47 -4.18
N PHE A 28 18.22 7.37 -3.45
CA PHE A 28 18.92 7.10 -2.19
C PHE A 28 19.84 5.89 -2.36
N ILE A 29 21.15 6.12 -2.27
CA ILE A 29 22.18 5.09 -2.45
C ILE A 29 22.91 4.81 -1.14
N GLY A 30 23.32 3.58 -0.95
CA GLY A 30 24.08 3.13 0.22
C GLY A 30 24.04 1.61 0.37
N SER A 31 24.86 1.08 1.26
CA SER A 31 24.90 -0.36 1.55
C SER A 31 23.58 -0.87 2.10
N ASN A 32 23.41 -2.20 2.17
CA ASN A 32 22.23 -2.79 2.79
C ASN A 32 22.19 -2.49 4.30
N GLY A 33 21.00 -2.21 4.83
CA GLY A 33 20.79 -1.97 6.26
C GLY A 33 21.11 -0.57 6.77
N VAL A 34 21.64 0.35 5.93
CA VAL A 34 22.02 1.72 6.36
C VAL A 34 20.83 2.66 6.60
N GLY A 35 19.61 2.29 6.16
CA GLY A 35 18.40 3.08 6.40
C GLY A 35 17.73 3.67 5.17
N LYS A 36 18.08 3.28 3.95
CA LYS A 36 17.43 3.71 2.70
C LYS A 36 15.91 3.50 2.74
N THR A 37 15.49 2.27 3.02
CA THR A 37 14.07 1.90 3.18
C THR A 37 13.37 2.73 4.25
N ASN A 38 14.07 3.16 5.30
CA ASN A 38 13.48 3.95 6.38
C ASN A 38 13.12 5.37 5.95
N VAL A 39 13.84 5.94 4.96
CA VAL A 39 13.46 7.21 4.33
C VAL A 39 12.14 7.05 3.57
N LEU A 40 12.02 6.00 2.75
CA LEU A 40 10.79 5.70 2.01
C LEU A 40 9.61 5.41 2.96
N ASP A 41 9.88 4.69 4.04
CA ASP A 41 8.85 4.41 5.05
C ASP A 41 8.39 5.69 5.80
N ALA A 42 9.25 6.68 5.99
CA ALA A 42 8.85 7.98 6.53
C ALA A 42 7.90 8.72 5.58
N VAL A 43 8.16 8.68 4.27
CA VAL A 43 7.25 9.22 3.24
C VAL A 43 5.91 8.45 3.23
N HIS A 44 5.96 7.11 3.28
CA HIS A 44 4.78 6.26 3.39
C HIS A 44 3.97 6.57 4.64
N TYR A 45 4.64 6.78 5.78
CA TYR A 45 3.97 7.11 7.05
C TYR A 45 3.17 8.41 6.96
N LEU A 46 3.71 9.42 6.30
CA LEU A 46 3.02 10.69 6.07
C LEU A 46 1.80 10.57 5.15
N SER A 47 1.74 9.56 4.28
CA SER A 47 0.59 9.26 3.41
C SER A 47 -0.46 8.38 4.10
N PHE A 48 -0.04 7.30 4.77
CA PHE A 48 -0.93 6.27 5.33
C PHE A 48 -1.12 6.35 6.86
N CYS A 49 -0.56 7.36 7.52
CA CYS A 49 -0.57 7.52 8.97
C CYS A 49 0.00 6.31 9.74
N ARG A 50 0.80 5.48 9.10
CA ARG A 50 1.43 4.29 9.68
C ARG A 50 2.64 3.84 8.87
N SER A 51 3.54 3.10 9.50
CA SER A 51 4.66 2.44 8.80
C SER A 51 4.15 1.34 7.85
N ALA A 52 4.85 1.15 6.73
CA ALA A 52 4.60 0.04 5.81
C ALA A 52 5.02 -1.32 6.44
N PHE A 53 6.03 -1.31 7.31
CA PHE A 53 6.68 -2.52 7.83
C PHE A 53 6.39 -2.79 9.30
N ASN A 54 6.11 -1.76 10.10
CA ASN A 54 5.89 -1.89 11.54
C ASN A 54 4.44 -1.62 11.90
N PRO A 55 3.68 -2.63 12.39
CA PRO A 55 2.27 -2.44 12.72
C PRO A 55 2.04 -1.61 14.00
N ILE A 56 3.07 -1.50 14.86
CA ILE A 56 3.00 -0.78 16.14
C ILE A 56 3.82 0.51 16.04
N ASP A 57 3.16 1.66 16.16
CA ASP A 57 3.80 2.98 16.03
C ASP A 57 4.97 3.18 17.00
N ALA A 58 4.94 2.63 18.21
CA ALA A 58 6.03 2.74 19.16
C ALA A 58 7.35 2.06 18.69
N GLN A 59 7.26 1.11 17.75
CA GLN A 59 8.43 0.40 17.21
C GLN A 59 9.21 1.21 16.17
N VAL A 60 8.62 2.29 15.64
CA VAL A 60 9.33 3.17 14.71
C VAL A 60 10.15 4.25 15.41
N ILE A 61 10.02 4.41 16.74
CA ILE A 61 10.84 5.33 17.52
C ILE A 61 12.26 4.78 17.61
N THR A 62 13.26 5.59 17.29
CA THR A 62 14.69 5.22 17.42
C THR A 62 14.97 4.61 18.78
N HIS A 63 15.82 3.59 18.83
CA HIS A 63 16.23 2.96 20.08
C HIS A 63 16.80 4.00 21.07
N ASN A 64 16.41 3.87 22.34
CA ASN A 64 16.79 4.79 23.43
C ASN A 64 16.25 6.22 23.27
N GLN A 65 15.24 6.43 22.41
CA GLN A 65 14.52 7.69 22.32
C GLN A 65 13.05 7.52 22.76
N ASP A 66 12.45 8.63 23.19
CA ASP A 66 11.10 8.64 23.75
C ASP A 66 10.03 9.03 22.73
N PHE A 67 10.42 9.66 21.63
CA PHE A 67 9.48 10.18 20.63
C PHE A 67 10.07 10.14 19.22
N PHE A 68 9.20 10.27 18.23
CA PHE A 68 9.58 10.60 16.85
C PHE A 68 8.75 11.76 16.31
N VAL A 69 9.28 12.44 15.30
CA VAL A 69 8.57 13.45 14.51
C VAL A 69 8.87 13.25 13.04
N LEU A 70 7.79 13.31 12.23
CA LEU A 70 7.85 13.38 10.77
C LEU A 70 7.12 14.63 10.31
N GLU A 71 7.71 15.39 9.39
CA GLU A 71 7.08 16.52 8.75
C GLU A 71 7.36 16.51 7.25
N GLY A 72 6.30 16.64 6.46
CA GLY A 72 6.38 16.80 5.01
C GLY A 72 5.78 18.13 4.57
N LYS A 73 6.49 18.88 3.70
CA LYS A 73 5.95 20.03 2.99
C LYS A 73 5.69 19.64 1.54
N TYR A 74 4.45 19.75 1.14
CA TYR A 74 3.98 19.35 -0.18
C TYR A 74 3.50 20.57 -0.98
N SER A 75 3.54 20.44 -2.30
CA SER A 75 2.84 21.32 -3.23
C SER A 75 1.80 20.47 -3.94
N SER A 76 0.54 20.95 -3.99
CA SER A 76 -0.50 20.32 -4.79
C SER A 76 -0.26 20.55 -6.29
N ASP A 77 -0.97 19.81 -7.13
CA ASP A 77 -0.90 19.99 -8.58
C ASP A 77 -1.52 21.35 -9.00
N GLU A 78 -2.33 21.97 -8.13
CA GLU A 78 -2.90 23.31 -8.28
C GLU A 78 -2.00 24.43 -7.71
N GLY A 79 -0.86 24.06 -7.06
CA GLY A 79 0.13 24.98 -6.52
C GLY A 79 -0.06 25.35 -5.04
N ASP A 80 -1.08 24.81 -4.36
CA ASP A 80 -1.26 25.03 -2.93
C ASP A 80 -0.19 24.34 -2.09
N GLU A 81 0.23 25.00 -1.02
CA GLU A 81 1.17 24.40 -0.07
C GLU A 81 0.43 23.63 1.02
N GLU A 82 0.89 22.41 1.27
CA GLU A 82 0.36 21.53 2.30
C GLU A 82 1.48 21.10 3.26
N GLN A 83 1.24 21.24 4.54
CA GLN A 83 2.14 20.76 5.59
C GLN A 83 1.48 19.61 6.34
N ILE A 84 2.13 18.46 6.32
CA ILE A 84 1.72 17.27 7.06
C ILE A 84 2.72 17.01 8.17
N TYR A 85 2.20 16.85 9.38
CA TYR A 85 3.00 16.62 10.58
C TYR A 85 2.48 15.40 11.33
N CYS A 86 3.40 14.54 11.75
CA CYS A 86 3.13 13.47 12.70
C CYS A 86 4.17 13.48 13.81
N GLY A 87 3.70 13.53 15.05
CA GLY A 87 4.54 13.38 16.25
C GLY A 87 3.93 12.40 17.22
N MET A 88 4.74 11.55 17.82
CA MET A 88 4.31 10.60 18.84
C MET A 88 5.38 10.45 19.93
N LYS A 89 4.94 10.47 21.17
CA LYS A 89 5.76 10.06 22.32
C LYS A 89 5.37 8.65 22.75
N ARG A 90 6.34 7.87 23.20
CA ARG A 90 6.14 6.49 23.69
C ARG A 90 5.05 6.46 24.79
N GLY A 91 4.10 5.56 24.65
CA GLY A 91 2.96 5.45 25.60
C GLY A 91 1.83 6.46 25.41
N THR A 92 1.91 7.37 24.42
CA THR A 92 0.85 8.32 24.12
C THR A 92 0.22 8.10 22.74
N LYS A 93 -0.90 8.76 22.48
CA LYS A 93 -1.48 8.80 21.13
C LYS A 93 -0.62 9.66 20.22
N LYS A 94 -0.54 9.29 18.94
CA LYS A 94 0.10 10.12 17.92
C LYS A 94 -0.74 11.34 17.58
N HIS A 95 -0.07 12.45 17.33
CA HIS A 95 -0.64 13.68 16.83
C HIS A 95 -0.40 13.78 15.33
N PHE A 96 -1.45 13.76 14.53
CA PHE A 96 -1.37 13.86 13.07
C PHE A 96 -2.12 15.11 12.61
N LYS A 97 -1.40 16.02 11.93
CA LYS A 97 -1.91 17.35 11.58
C LYS A 97 -1.72 17.66 10.10
N ARG A 98 -2.69 18.34 9.52
CA ARG A 98 -2.63 19.00 8.22
C ARG A 98 -2.71 20.51 8.42
N ASN A 99 -1.75 21.28 7.95
CA ASN A 99 -1.72 22.73 8.09
C ASN A 99 -1.94 23.20 9.54
N LYS A 100 -1.23 22.56 10.49
CA LYS A 100 -1.33 22.75 11.94
C LYS A 100 -2.64 22.31 12.60
N LYS A 101 -3.65 21.86 11.81
CA LYS A 101 -4.94 21.40 12.32
C LYS A 101 -4.91 19.87 12.49
N GLU A 102 -5.25 19.41 13.70
CA GLU A 102 -5.26 17.98 14.01
C GLU A 102 -6.48 17.26 13.40
N TYR A 103 -6.25 16.06 12.87
CA TYR A 103 -7.32 15.22 12.35
C TYR A 103 -8.16 14.62 13.50
N ARG A 104 -9.47 14.67 13.35
CA ARG A 104 -10.39 13.96 14.28
C ARG A 104 -10.36 12.46 14.04
N ARG A 105 -10.24 12.03 12.78
CA ARG A 105 -10.13 10.64 12.35
C ARG A 105 -9.04 10.54 11.27
N LEU A 106 -8.09 9.64 11.44
CA LEU A 106 -6.99 9.46 10.49
C LEU A 106 -7.47 8.98 9.11
N SER A 107 -8.63 8.32 9.05
CA SER A 107 -9.25 7.94 7.77
C SER A 107 -9.53 9.14 6.84
N GLN A 108 -9.70 10.35 7.39
CA GLN A 108 -9.89 11.58 6.60
C GLN A 108 -8.61 12.02 5.86
N HIS A 109 -7.45 11.52 6.27
CA HIS A 109 -6.18 11.82 5.62
C HIS A 109 -5.88 10.89 4.43
N ILE A 110 -6.38 9.65 4.48
CA ILE A 110 -6.11 8.65 3.45
C ILE A 110 -6.62 9.13 2.09
N GLY A 111 -5.75 9.08 1.08
CA GLY A 111 -6.05 9.55 -0.27
C GLY A 111 -5.72 11.02 -0.55
N LEU A 112 -5.39 11.81 0.48
CA LEU A 112 -4.89 13.19 0.27
C LEU A 112 -3.55 13.17 -0.49
N ILE A 113 -2.66 12.25 -0.11
CA ILE A 113 -1.37 12.02 -0.74
C ILE A 113 -1.40 10.58 -1.27
N PRO A 114 -1.93 10.34 -2.48
CA PRO A 114 -1.91 9.00 -3.04
C PRO A 114 -0.47 8.51 -3.20
N LEU A 115 -0.24 7.24 -2.89
CA LEU A 115 1.11 6.70 -2.87
C LEU A 115 1.09 5.20 -3.20
N VAL A 116 2.08 4.78 -3.98
CA VAL A 116 2.38 3.38 -4.23
C VAL A 116 3.78 3.07 -3.74
N PHE A 117 3.89 2.00 -2.97
CA PHE A 117 5.15 1.50 -2.47
C PHE A 117 5.41 0.10 -3.04
N ALA A 118 6.46 -0.05 -3.83
CA ALA A 118 6.96 -1.32 -4.34
C ALA A 118 8.27 -1.69 -3.64
N SER A 119 8.36 -2.91 -3.13
CA SER A 119 9.51 -3.42 -2.40
C SER A 119 9.70 -4.93 -2.64
N PRO A 120 10.85 -5.52 -2.32
CA PRO A 120 11.06 -6.97 -2.40
C PRO A 120 10.07 -7.77 -1.54
N ALA A 121 9.50 -7.17 -0.48
CA ALA A 121 8.51 -7.81 0.37
C ALA A 121 7.17 -8.06 -0.35
N ASP A 122 6.93 -7.44 -1.50
CA ASP A 122 5.69 -7.61 -2.28
C ASP A 122 5.54 -9.00 -2.91
N SER A 123 6.60 -9.83 -2.92
CA SER A 123 6.50 -11.26 -3.25
C SER A 123 5.43 -11.98 -2.40
N ILE A 124 5.16 -11.48 -1.20
CA ILE A 124 4.11 -12.01 -0.31
C ILE A 124 2.71 -11.94 -0.94
N LEU A 125 2.45 -11.04 -1.90
CA LEU A 125 1.18 -10.98 -2.63
C LEU A 125 0.92 -12.28 -3.40
N ILE A 126 1.98 -12.90 -3.91
CA ILE A 126 1.93 -14.15 -4.67
C ILE A 126 2.09 -15.35 -3.74
N GLU A 127 3.14 -15.33 -2.89
CA GLU A 127 3.52 -16.46 -2.03
C GLU A 127 2.62 -16.60 -0.80
N GLY A 128 2.05 -15.49 -0.34
CA GLY A 128 1.22 -15.41 0.85
C GLY A 128 -0.21 -15.94 0.67
N GLY A 129 -1.03 -15.65 1.67
CA GLY A 129 -2.46 -16.00 1.70
C GLY A 129 -3.36 -14.97 1.04
N SER A 130 -4.66 -15.25 1.06
CA SER A 130 -5.69 -14.31 0.57
C SER A 130 -5.74 -13.00 1.38
N GLU A 131 -5.25 -13.01 2.62
CA GLU A 131 -5.22 -11.81 3.47
C GLU A 131 -4.38 -10.70 2.83
N GLU A 132 -3.18 -11.01 2.33
CA GLU A 132 -2.30 -10.04 1.69
C GLU A 132 -2.91 -9.48 0.42
N ARG A 133 -3.59 -10.31 -0.36
CA ARG A 133 -4.28 -9.88 -1.58
C ARG A 133 -5.51 -9.01 -1.29
N ARG A 134 -6.27 -9.33 -0.24
CA ARG A 134 -7.35 -8.41 0.23
C ARG A 134 -6.78 -7.09 0.71
N ARG A 135 -5.65 -7.12 1.44
CA ARG A 135 -4.97 -5.89 1.88
C ARG A 135 -4.55 -5.02 0.70
N LEU A 136 -4.08 -5.61 -0.41
CA LEU A 136 -3.80 -4.86 -1.64
C LEU A 136 -5.07 -4.15 -2.14
N LEU A 137 -6.21 -4.86 -2.27
CA LEU A 137 -7.49 -4.26 -2.67
C LEU A 137 -7.88 -3.10 -1.75
N ASP A 138 -7.81 -3.33 -0.43
CA ASP A 138 -8.20 -2.36 0.58
C ASP A 138 -7.31 -1.10 0.52
N VAL A 139 -6.00 -1.26 0.38
CA VAL A 139 -5.04 -0.15 0.29
C VAL A 139 -5.28 0.68 -0.97
N VAL A 140 -5.55 0.05 -2.10
CA VAL A 140 -5.76 0.80 -3.36
C VAL A 140 -7.09 1.55 -3.32
N ILE A 141 -8.20 0.84 -3.02
CA ILE A 141 -9.54 1.43 -3.07
C ILE A 141 -9.69 2.55 -2.02
N SER A 142 -9.11 2.36 -0.84
CA SER A 142 -9.16 3.37 0.23
C SER A 142 -8.53 4.71 -0.16
N GLN A 143 -7.63 4.75 -1.13
CA GLN A 143 -6.97 6.00 -1.53
C GLN A 143 -7.84 6.89 -2.42
N TYR A 144 -8.90 6.37 -3.03
CA TYR A 144 -9.79 7.17 -3.89
C TYR A 144 -11.27 7.09 -3.50
N ASP A 145 -11.63 6.23 -2.55
CA ASP A 145 -13.03 6.02 -2.14
C ASP A 145 -13.19 6.01 -0.62
N HIS A 146 -13.60 7.15 -0.07
CA HIS A 146 -13.83 7.29 1.39
C HIS A 146 -15.01 6.44 1.89
N ALA A 147 -16.05 6.24 1.08
CA ALA A 147 -17.18 5.40 1.46
C ALA A 147 -16.76 3.94 1.66
N TYR A 148 -15.74 3.49 0.88
CA TYR A 148 -15.11 2.19 1.08
C TYR A 148 -14.45 2.06 2.46
N ILE A 149 -13.70 3.09 2.88
CA ILE A 149 -13.03 3.10 4.21
C ILE A 149 -14.06 2.98 5.33
N GLU A 150 -15.17 3.72 5.23
CA GLU A 150 -16.24 3.69 6.22
C GLU A 150 -16.92 2.31 6.27
N ALA A 151 -17.25 1.74 5.11
CA ALA A 151 -17.84 0.40 5.01
C ALA A 151 -16.87 -0.67 5.56
N LEU A 152 -15.58 -0.61 5.21
CA LEU A 152 -14.56 -1.54 5.71
C LEU A 152 -14.41 -1.46 7.23
N SER A 153 -14.40 -0.27 7.80
CA SER A 153 -14.33 -0.05 9.24
C SER A 153 -15.57 -0.60 9.96
N ALA A 154 -16.77 -0.33 9.43
CA ALA A 154 -18.03 -0.80 10.00
C ALA A 154 -18.14 -2.33 9.91
N TYR A 155 -17.76 -2.91 8.76
CA TYR A 155 -17.73 -4.35 8.56
C TYR A 155 -16.78 -5.05 9.53
N ASN A 156 -15.55 -4.57 9.66
CA ASN A 156 -14.56 -5.17 10.56
C ASN A 156 -15.00 -5.09 12.02
N LYS A 157 -15.64 -3.99 12.43
CA LYS A 157 -16.25 -3.87 13.78
C LYS A 157 -17.35 -4.91 13.97
N ALA A 158 -18.28 -5.02 13.03
CA ALA A 158 -19.37 -5.98 13.09
C ALA A 158 -18.87 -7.43 13.13
N LEU A 159 -17.88 -7.77 12.30
CA LEU A 159 -17.22 -9.07 12.29
C LEU A 159 -16.57 -9.39 13.64
N GLN A 160 -15.87 -8.44 14.24
CA GLN A 160 -15.24 -8.59 15.56
C GLN A 160 -16.28 -8.85 16.65
N GLN A 161 -17.36 -8.08 16.66
CA GLN A 161 -18.44 -8.21 17.66
C GLN A 161 -19.19 -9.54 17.48
N ARG A 162 -19.53 -9.89 16.24
CA ARG A 162 -20.15 -11.19 15.95
C ARG A 162 -19.25 -12.35 16.38
N ASN A 163 -17.96 -12.32 16.05
CA ASN A 163 -17.05 -13.38 16.45
C ASN A 163 -16.86 -13.46 17.97
N ALA A 164 -16.96 -12.35 18.69
CA ALA A 164 -16.95 -12.36 20.16
C ALA A 164 -18.18 -13.07 20.72
N LEU A 165 -19.38 -12.81 20.18
CA LEU A 165 -20.61 -13.50 20.57
C LEU A 165 -20.59 -15.01 20.24
N LEU A 166 -20.05 -15.38 19.07
CA LEU A 166 -19.94 -16.78 18.67
C LEU A 166 -19.03 -17.62 19.58
N LYS A 167 -18.08 -16.98 20.29
CA LYS A 167 -17.14 -17.64 21.21
C LYS A 167 -17.68 -17.81 22.63
N MET A 168 -18.82 -17.20 22.96
CA MET A 168 -19.42 -17.31 24.30
C MET A 168 -19.84 -18.76 24.57
N GLU A 169 -19.63 -19.23 25.79
CA GLU A 169 -20.09 -20.57 26.24
C GLU A 169 -21.60 -20.63 26.26
N GLU A 170 -22.24 -19.61 26.78
CA GLU A 170 -23.69 -19.46 26.78
C GLU A 170 -24.23 -19.10 25.40
N GLU A 171 -25.51 -19.36 25.16
CA GLU A 171 -26.15 -18.99 23.91
C GLU A 171 -26.25 -17.45 23.82
N PRO A 172 -25.68 -16.83 22.78
CA PRO A 172 -25.70 -15.38 22.66
C PRO A 172 -27.13 -14.86 22.43
N ASP A 173 -27.41 -13.65 22.88
CA ASP A 173 -28.65 -12.96 22.57
C ASP A 173 -28.83 -12.90 21.04
N LYS A 174 -29.91 -13.51 20.58
CA LYS A 174 -30.26 -13.63 19.17
C LYS A 174 -30.43 -12.26 18.51
N ALA A 175 -31.10 -11.31 19.18
CA ALA A 175 -31.34 -9.99 18.64
C ALA A 175 -30.03 -9.21 18.47
N LEU A 176 -29.10 -9.32 19.44
CA LEU A 176 -27.77 -8.70 19.34
C LEU A 176 -26.94 -9.32 18.23
N LEU A 177 -27.01 -10.64 18.02
CA LEU A 177 -26.33 -11.34 16.96
C LEU A 177 -26.84 -10.89 15.57
N GLU A 178 -28.17 -10.78 15.42
CA GLU A 178 -28.82 -10.33 14.18
C GLU A 178 -28.41 -8.89 13.80
N ILE A 179 -28.30 -7.99 14.76
CA ILE A 179 -27.81 -6.61 14.51
C ILE A 179 -26.42 -6.64 13.86
N TRP A 180 -25.49 -7.44 14.38
CA TRP A 180 -24.13 -7.50 13.81
C TRP A 180 -24.10 -8.22 12.45
N GLU A 181 -24.95 -9.22 12.24
CA GLU A 181 -25.11 -9.92 10.96
C GLU A 181 -25.64 -9.00 9.87
N GLU A 182 -26.66 -8.19 10.18
CA GLU A 182 -27.20 -7.16 9.29
C GLU A 182 -26.13 -6.11 8.95
N GLN A 183 -25.35 -5.65 9.95
CA GLN A 183 -24.25 -4.72 9.72
C GLN A 183 -23.13 -5.34 8.85
N MET A 184 -22.82 -6.61 9.05
CA MET A 184 -21.87 -7.32 8.20
C MET A 184 -22.41 -7.45 6.76
N ALA A 185 -23.67 -7.78 6.58
CA ALA A 185 -24.28 -7.95 5.26
C ALA A 185 -24.35 -6.63 4.49
N LEU A 186 -24.84 -5.55 5.13
CA LEU A 186 -24.95 -4.24 4.52
C LEU A 186 -23.57 -3.69 4.08
N ASN A 187 -22.59 -3.67 4.99
CA ASN A 187 -21.27 -3.15 4.67
C ASN A 187 -20.49 -4.12 3.76
N GLY A 188 -20.71 -5.43 3.91
CA GLY A 188 -20.13 -6.45 3.05
C GLY A 188 -20.55 -6.30 1.58
N GLU A 189 -21.82 -5.98 1.33
CA GLU A 189 -22.31 -5.70 -0.02
C GLU A 189 -21.63 -4.49 -0.65
N ILE A 190 -21.48 -3.38 0.11
CA ILE A 190 -20.76 -2.19 -0.37
C ILE A 190 -19.31 -2.55 -0.72
N ILE A 191 -18.62 -3.29 0.14
CA ILE A 191 -17.22 -3.71 -0.07
C ILE A 191 -17.12 -4.59 -1.31
N TYR A 192 -18.01 -5.57 -1.45
CA TYR A 192 -18.06 -6.48 -2.60
C TYR A 192 -18.21 -5.72 -3.92
N GLN A 193 -19.20 -4.84 -4.02
CA GLN A 193 -19.45 -4.05 -5.22
C GLN A 193 -18.25 -3.17 -5.59
N LYS A 194 -17.62 -2.52 -4.61
CA LYS A 194 -16.45 -1.67 -4.83
C LYS A 194 -15.22 -2.48 -5.27
N ARG A 195 -14.97 -3.64 -4.66
CA ARG A 195 -13.87 -4.52 -5.05
C ARG A 195 -14.09 -5.10 -6.45
N ASN A 196 -15.31 -5.54 -6.76
CA ASN A 196 -15.65 -6.07 -8.08
C ASN A 196 -15.42 -5.02 -9.17
N SER A 197 -15.99 -3.84 -9.01
CA SER A 197 -15.80 -2.72 -9.93
C SER A 197 -14.34 -2.29 -10.08
N PHE A 198 -13.58 -2.31 -8.97
CA PHE A 198 -12.14 -2.04 -9.01
C PHE A 198 -11.42 -3.09 -9.87
N VAL A 199 -11.63 -4.38 -9.61
CA VAL A 199 -10.92 -5.46 -10.32
C VAL A 199 -11.24 -5.43 -11.81
N GLU A 200 -12.50 -5.26 -12.20
CA GLU A 200 -12.90 -5.13 -13.60
C GLU A 200 -12.14 -4.03 -14.35
N ARG A 201 -11.92 -2.89 -13.70
CA ARG A 201 -11.21 -1.74 -14.28
C ARG A 201 -9.69 -1.88 -14.18
N PHE A 202 -9.19 -2.57 -13.17
CA PHE A 202 -7.76 -2.72 -12.88
C PHE A 202 -7.09 -3.78 -13.76
N VAL A 203 -7.78 -4.88 -14.04
CA VAL A 203 -7.22 -6.02 -14.81
C VAL A 203 -6.63 -5.58 -16.16
N PRO A 204 -7.31 -4.81 -17.01
CA PRO A 204 -6.72 -4.36 -18.27
C PRO A 204 -5.44 -3.55 -18.09
N VAL A 205 -5.41 -2.64 -17.11
CA VAL A 205 -4.23 -1.81 -16.80
C VAL A 205 -3.05 -2.70 -16.37
N PHE A 206 -3.32 -3.69 -15.53
CA PHE A 206 -2.31 -4.64 -15.09
C PHE A 206 -1.76 -5.49 -16.24
N GLN A 207 -2.64 -6.00 -17.10
CA GLN A 207 -2.25 -6.81 -18.27
C GLN A 207 -1.38 -6.03 -19.24
N ASP A 208 -1.71 -4.78 -19.53
CA ASP A 208 -0.93 -3.90 -20.41
C ASP A 208 0.47 -3.67 -19.85
N ILE A 209 0.59 -3.33 -18.58
CA ILE A 209 1.88 -3.10 -17.92
C ILE A 209 2.71 -4.38 -17.87
N TYR A 210 2.08 -5.50 -17.49
CA TYR A 210 2.80 -6.79 -17.46
C TYR A 210 3.30 -7.19 -18.84
N THR A 211 2.48 -7.08 -19.87
CA THR A 211 2.82 -7.36 -21.26
C THR A 211 4.01 -6.51 -21.72
N HIS A 212 4.02 -5.22 -21.35
CA HIS A 212 5.14 -4.33 -21.66
C HIS A 212 6.44 -4.81 -21.00
N ILE A 213 6.42 -5.16 -19.72
CA ILE A 213 7.61 -5.58 -18.96
C ILE A 213 8.09 -6.97 -19.40
N SER A 214 7.18 -7.95 -19.59
CA SER A 214 7.51 -9.33 -19.94
C SER A 214 7.90 -9.52 -21.41
N GLY A 215 7.51 -8.58 -22.28
CA GLY A 215 7.74 -8.67 -23.74
C GLY A 215 6.65 -9.41 -24.48
N GLY A 216 5.50 -9.64 -23.89
CA GLY A 216 4.30 -10.15 -24.56
C GLY A 216 4.23 -11.67 -24.73
N HIS A 217 5.12 -12.42 -24.09
CA HIS A 217 5.17 -13.89 -24.21
C HIS A 217 4.35 -14.63 -23.15
N GLU A 218 3.84 -13.94 -22.16
CA GLU A 218 3.16 -14.48 -20.99
C GLU A 218 1.78 -13.83 -20.83
N ILE A 219 0.76 -14.63 -20.56
CA ILE A 219 -0.61 -14.15 -20.36
C ILE A 219 -0.93 -14.17 -18.86
N VAL A 220 -1.22 -12.99 -18.31
CA VAL A 220 -1.60 -12.87 -16.89
C VAL A 220 -3.08 -12.56 -16.72
N ALA A 221 -3.65 -13.07 -15.62
CA ALA A 221 -5.02 -12.77 -15.24
C ALA A 221 -5.15 -12.59 -13.72
N LEU A 222 -6.16 -11.81 -13.34
CA LEU A 222 -6.61 -11.64 -11.95
C LEU A 222 -8.09 -11.99 -11.88
N ASN A 223 -8.46 -12.94 -11.02
CA ASN A 223 -9.85 -13.32 -10.81
C ASN A 223 -10.25 -12.95 -9.38
N TYR A 224 -11.27 -12.11 -9.24
CA TYR A 224 -11.84 -11.80 -7.94
C TYR A 224 -12.83 -12.88 -7.54
N VAL A 225 -12.59 -13.53 -6.41
CA VAL A 225 -13.43 -14.59 -5.84
C VAL A 225 -14.02 -14.10 -4.54
N SER A 226 -15.36 -14.00 -4.48
CA SER A 226 -16.08 -13.52 -3.31
C SER A 226 -17.31 -14.35 -2.97
N HIS A 227 -17.64 -14.41 -1.70
CA HIS A 227 -18.91 -14.96 -1.24
C HIS A 227 -20.11 -14.10 -1.68
N GLY A 228 -19.91 -12.80 -1.96
CA GLY A 228 -20.94 -11.92 -2.53
C GLY A 228 -21.46 -12.38 -3.90
N GLN A 229 -20.68 -13.17 -4.64
CA GLN A 229 -21.11 -13.76 -5.92
C GLN A 229 -22.14 -14.89 -5.76
N ARG A 230 -22.37 -15.39 -4.54
CA ARG A 230 -23.23 -16.56 -4.27
C ARG A 230 -24.65 -16.20 -3.82
N GLY A 231 -25.01 -14.92 -3.83
CA GLY A 231 -26.29 -14.39 -3.38
C GLY A 231 -26.17 -13.54 -2.10
N PRO A 232 -27.33 -13.15 -1.50
CA PRO A 232 -27.34 -12.28 -0.34
C PRO A 232 -26.51 -12.82 0.81
N LEU A 233 -25.57 -11.99 1.30
CA LEU A 233 -24.64 -12.41 2.34
C LEU A 233 -25.35 -12.70 3.67
N LEU A 234 -26.45 -11.97 3.98
CA LEU A 234 -27.21 -12.16 5.21
C LEU A 234 -27.79 -13.57 5.28
N ASP A 235 -28.41 -14.05 4.20
CA ASP A 235 -29.02 -15.39 4.14
C ASP A 235 -27.98 -16.48 4.41
N THR A 236 -26.79 -16.31 3.85
CA THR A 236 -25.71 -17.27 4.04
C THR A 236 -25.17 -17.25 5.48
N ILE A 237 -25.00 -16.07 6.07
CA ILE A 237 -24.52 -15.91 7.46
C ILE A 237 -25.55 -16.52 8.43
N GLN A 238 -26.84 -16.27 8.22
CA GLN A 238 -27.90 -16.76 9.11
C GLN A 238 -28.09 -18.28 8.97
N ARG A 239 -28.07 -18.80 7.75
CA ARG A 239 -28.20 -20.24 7.48
C ARG A 239 -27.08 -21.05 8.14
N ASP A 240 -25.85 -20.57 8.07
CA ASP A 240 -24.67 -21.30 8.53
C ASP A 240 -24.22 -20.89 9.95
N ARG A 241 -25.06 -20.15 10.69
CA ARG A 241 -24.79 -19.65 12.07
C ARG A 241 -24.37 -20.76 13.02
N HIS A 242 -24.99 -21.95 12.95
CA HIS A 242 -24.62 -23.09 13.80
C HIS A 242 -23.20 -23.60 13.55
N ARG A 243 -22.74 -23.55 12.29
CA ARG A 243 -21.36 -23.92 11.92
C ARG A 243 -20.38 -22.88 12.41
N ASP A 244 -20.71 -21.60 12.23
CA ASP A 244 -19.88 -20.49 12.73
C ASP A 244 -19.71 -20.56 14.23
N ARG A 245 -20.79 -20.91 14.97
CA ARG A 245 -20.73 -21.11 16.42
C ARG A 245 -19.84 -22.30 16.80
N ALA A 246 -19.93 -23.40 16.10
CA ALA A 246 -19.11 -24.59 16.38
C ALA A 246 -17.60 -24.33 16.24
N VAL A 247 -17.20 -23.43 15.31
CA VAL A 247 -15.79 -23.04 15.09
C VAL A 247 -15.39 -21.76 15.82
N GLY A 248 -16.35 -20.98 16.35
CA GLY A 248 -16.13 -19.76 17.11
C GLY A 248 -15.78 -18.53 16.24
N TYR A 249 -16.03 -18.57 14.93
CA TYR A 249 -15.82 -17.41 14.03
C TYR A 249 -16.64 -17.49 12.74
N SER A 250 -16.80 -16.36 12.06
CA SER A 250 -17.55 -16.26 10.82
C SER A 250 -16.82 -16.93 9.65
N LEU A 251 -17.48 -17.88 8.99
CA LEU A 251 -16.96 -18.61 7.83
C LEU A 251 -17.29 -17.91 6.50
N HIS A 252 -18.28 -17.01 6.50
CA HIS A 252 -18.79 -16.34 5.30
C HIS A 252 -18.67 -14.83 5.40
N GLY A 253 -18.33 -14.20 4.26
CA GLY A 253 -18.24 -12.74 4.12
C GLY A 253 -17.01 -12.28 3.35
N VAL A 254 -16.94 -10.98 3.10
CA VAL A 254 -15.87 -10.35 2.29
C VAL A 254 -14.46 -10.46 2.91
N HIS A 255 -14.36 -10.79 4.19
CA HIS A 255 -13.10 -11.14 4.85
C HIS A 255 -12.54 -12.51 4.42
N ARG A 256 -13.29 -13.26 3.60
CA ARG A 256 -12.89 -14.53 2.98
C ARG A 256 -12.60 -14.41 1.48
N ASP A 257 -12.79 -13.23 0.92
CA ASP A 257 -12.52 -13.00 -0.50
C ASP A 257 -11.06 -13.28 -0.86
N ASP A 258 -10.85 -13.57 -2.13
CA ASP A 258 -9.51 -13.72 -2.69
C ASP A 258 -9.39 -13.01 -4.06
N LEU A 259 -8.17 -12.70 -4.43
CA LEU A 259 -7.77 -12.26 -5.76
C LEU A 259 -6.81 -13.30 -6.32
N GLU A 260 -7.33 -14.25 -7.09
CA GLU A 260 -6.49 -15.28 -7.71
C GLU A 260 -5.59 -14.66 -8.77
N MET A 261 -4.32 -15.02 -8.73
CA MET A 261 -3.27 -14.55 -9.62
C MET A 261 -2.85 -15.68 -10.54
N LEU A 262 -3.04 -15.48 -11.84
CA LEU A 262 -2.80 -16.51 -12.85
C LEU A 262 -1.73 -16.08 -13.85
N LEU A 263 -0.96 -17.06 -14.32
CA LEU A 263 0.00 -16.98 -15.43
C LEU A 263 -0.32 -18.13 -16.38
N ASP A 264 -0.61 -17.82 -17.64
CA ASP A 264 -0.97 -18.79 -18.70
C ASP A 264 -2.09 -19.77 -18.26
N GLY A 265 -3.04 -19.26 -17.44
CA GLY A 265 -4.17 -20.03 -16.89
C GLY A 265 -3.85 -20.84 -15.62
N TYR A 266 -2.60 -20.86 -15.15
CA TYR A 266 -2.17 -21.58 -13.95
C TYR A 266 -1.95 -20.63 -12.77
N GLN A 267 -2.04 -21.15 -11.54
CA GLN A 267 -1.79 -20.36 -10.35
C GLN A 267 -0.35 -19.87 -10.31
N MET A 268 -0.15 -18.56 -10.32
CA MET A 268 1.17 -17.91 -10.29
C MET A 268 2.04 -18.41 -9.14
N LYS A 269 1.46 -18.64 -7.97
CA LYS A 269 2.15 -19.16 -6.78
C LYS A 269 2.83 -20.51 -7.02
N ARG A 270 2.26 -21.37 -7.86
CA ARG A 270 2.73 -22.77 -8.04
C ARG A 270 3.66 -22.92 -9.24
N GLU A 271 3.34 -22.24 -10.34
CA GLU A 271 3.97 -22.47 -11.64
C GLU A 271 4.97 -21.36 -12.01
N GLY A 272 4.88 -20.19 -11.36
CA GLY A 272 5.74 -19.05 -11.67
C GLY A 272 7.18 -19.26 -11.17
N SER A 273 8.16 -18.89 -11.98
CA SER A 273 9.55 -18.76 -11.57
C SER A 273 9.76 -17.55 -10.63
N GLN A 274 10.87 -17.49 -9.90
CA GLN A 274 11.19 -16.35 -9.04
C GLN A 274 11.23 -15.01 -9.80
N GLY A 275 11.76 -15.02 -11.03
CA GLY A 275 11.79 -13.83 -11.88
C GLY A 275 10.39 -13.39 -12.31
N GLN A 276 9.52 -14.35 -12.64
CA GLN A 276 8.11 -14.09 -12.96
C GLN A 276 7.36 -13.55 -11.75
N HIS A 277 7.54 -14.12 -10.54
CA HIS A 277 6.95 -13.60 -9.29
C HIS A 277 7.29 -12.13 -9.07
N LYS A 278 8.56 -11.75 -9.22
CA LYS A 278 9.00 -10.36 -9.07
C LYS A 278 8.41 -9.44 -10.12
N THR A 279 8.44 -9.86 -11.39
CA THR A 279 7.84 -9.10 -12.49
C THR A 279 6.34 -8.91 -12.27
N TYR A 280 5.65 -9.95 -11.82
CA TYR A 280 4.21 -9.91 -11.55
C TYR A 280 3.88 -8.93 -10.40
N ALA A 281 4.60 -9.05 -9.27
CA ALA A 281 4.42 -8.16 -8.13
C ALA A 281 4.72 -6.69 -8.49
N LEU A 282 5.80 -6.43 -9.23
CA LEU A 282 6.14 -5.08 -9.67
C LEU A 282 5.12 -4.53 -10.68
N ALA A 283 4.68 -5.34 -11.64
CA ALA A 283 3.65 -4.94 -12.60
C ALA A 283 2.32 -4.60 -11.89
N LEU A 284 1.93 -5.34 -10.84
CA LEU A 284 0.79 -4.99 -9.99
C LEU A 284 0.96 -3.61 -9.35
N LYS A 285 2.14 -3.28 -8.86
CA LYS A 285 2.42 -1.98 -8.22
C LYS A 285 2.42 -0.83 -9.24
N LEU A 286 3.01 -1.03 -10.40
CA LEU A 286 2.99 -0.01 -11.46
C LEU A 286 1.58 0.18 -12.03
N ALA A 287 0.81 -0.92 -12.16
CA ALA A 287 -0.61 -0.84 -12.50
C ALA A 287 -1.43 -0.11 -11.44
N GLN A 288 -1.15 -0.35 -10.15
CA GLN A 288 -1.74 0.40 -9.05
C GLN A 288 -1.46 1.90 -9.18
N PHE A 289 -0.23 2.27 -9.52
CA PHE A 289 0.13 3.67 -9.74
C PHE A 289 -0.68 4.29 -10.88
N ASP A 290 -0.69 3.66 -12.06
CA ASP A 290 -1.41 4.18 -13.23
C ASP A 290 -2.93 4.24 -12.98
N PHE A 291 -3.49 3.25 -12.30
CA PHE A 291 -4.90 3.25 -11.90
C PHE A 291 -5.22 4.43 -10.96
N LEU A 292 -4.41 4.64 -9.92
CA LEU A 292 -4.58 5.75 -8.98
C LEU A 292 -4.39 7.11 -9.67
N ARG A 293 -3.42 7.24 -10.58
CA ARG A 293 -3.22 8.45 -11.38
C ARG A 293 -4.47 8.86 -12.14
N ARG A 294 -5.21 7.87 -12.67
CA ARG A 294 -6.45 8.10 -13.44
C ARG A 294 -7.69 8.33 -12.56
N THR A 295 -7.64 7.96 -11.29
CA THR A 295 -8.83 7.96 -10.42
C THR A 295 -8.74 8.90 -9.23
N SER A 296 -7.53 9.27 -8.79
CA SER A 296 -7.30 10.18 -7.67
C SER A 296 -7.23 11.63 -8.14
N HIS A 297 -7.53 12.58 -7.24
CA HIS A 297 -7.41 14.01 -7.52
C HIS A 297 -5.94 14.46 -7.70
N ASN A 298 -5.04 13.85 -6.94
CA ASN A 298 -3.62 14.16 -6.99
C ASN A 298 -2.84 13.02 -7.65
N THR A 299 -1.78 13.35 -8.37
CA THR A 299 -0.84 12.38 -8.90
C THR A 299 -0.16 11.63 -7.75
N PRO A 300 -0.13 10.27 -7.77
CA PRO A 300 0.49 9.49 -6.71
C PRO A 300 1.99 9.71 -6.61
N LEU A 301 2.55 9.52 -5.41
CA LEU A 301 3.98 9.32 -5.22
C LEU A 301 4.33 7.85 -5.52
N LEU A 302 5.47 7.60 -6.15
CA LEU A 302 5.98 6.25 -6.41
C LEU A 302 7.25 5.99 -5.59
N LEU A 303 7.19 5.03 -4.68
CA LEU A 303 8.33 4.57 -3.88
C LEU A 303 8.79 3.21 -4.39
N LEU A 304 10.05 3.10 -4.79
CA LEU A 304 10.69 1.91 -5.35
C LEU A 304 11.89 1.52 -4.48
N ASP A 305 11.74 0.48 -3.66
CA ASP A 305 12.74 0.05 -2.70
C ASP A 305 13.48 -1.20 -3.22
N ASP A 306 14.75 -1.06 -3.57
CA ASP A 306 15.64 -2.16 -4.02
C ASP A 306 14.98 -3.10 -5.07
N ILE A 307 14.19 -2.54 -6.01
CA ILE A 307 13.37 -3.33 -6.95
C ILE A 307 14.18 -3.97 -8.08
N PHE A 308 15.37 -3.45 -8.39
CA PHE A 308 16.17 -3.92 -9.51
C PHE A 308 16.99 -5.18 -9.19
N ASP A 309 17.13 -5.53 -7.90
CA ASP A 309 17.86 -6.74 -7.48
C ASP A 309 17.24 -8.01 -8.11
N LYS A 310 18.06 -8.82 -8.76
CA LYS A 310 17.69 -10.09 -9.40
C LYS A 310 16.67 -10.01 -10.56
N LEU A 311 16.48 -8.85 -11.17
CA LEU A 311 15.83 -8.70 -12.47
C LEU A 311 16.89 -8.78 -13.57
N ASP A 312 16.52 -9.35 -14.73
CA ASP A 312 17.39 -9.32 -15.91
C ASP A 312 17.45 -7.90 -16.53
N ALA A 313 18.54 -7.61 -17.24
CA ALA A 313 18.82 -6.29 -17.80
C ALA A 313 17.70 -5.78 -18.73
N ASN A 314 17.03 -6.67 -19.47
CA ASN A 314 15.95 -6.30 -20.38
C ASN A 314 14.71 -5.81 -19.60
N ARG A 315 14.35 -6.49 -18.52
CA ARG A 315 13.23 -6.08 -17.65
C ARG A 315 13.55 -4.78 -16.93
N VAL A 316 14.77 -4.64 -16.40
CA VAL A 316 15.24 -3.37 -15.79
C VAL A 316 15.09 -2.23 -16.79
N GLU A 317 15.55 -2.44 -18.04
CA GLU A 317 15.46 -1.44 -19.09
C GLU A 317 14.02 -0.99 -19.36
N LYS A 318 13.09 -1.93 -19.48
CA LYS A 318 11.67 -1.63 -19.74
C LYS A 318 11.00 -0.91 -18.57
N ILE A 319 11.35 -1.29 -17.32
CA ILE A 319 10.86 -0.61 -16.12
C ILE A 319 11.37 0.83 -16.08
N VAL A 320 12.65 1.03 -16.36
CA VAL A 320 13.27 2.36 -16.42
C VAL A 320 12.62 3.23 -17.50
N GLN A 321 12.36 2.66 -18.70
CA GLN A 321 11.65 3.37 -19.76
C GLN A 321 10.23 3.79 -19.32
N LEU A 322 9.51 2.87 -18.69
CA LEU A 322 8.14 3.12 -18.22
C LEU A 322 8.13 4.22 -17.15
N VAL A 323 8.94 4.06 -16.10
CA VAL A 323 8.99 4.98 -14.95
C VAL A 323 9.57 6.35 -15.31
N GLY A 324 10.49 6.40 -16.29
CA GLY A 324 11.05 7.65 -16.83
C GLY A 324 10.07 8.49 -17.65
N GLY A 325 8.91 7.96 -18.03
CA GLY A 325 7.89 8.71 -18.78
C GLY A 325 7.26 9.86 -17.99
N ASP A 326 6.67 10.81 -18.71
CA ASP A 326 6.01 12.00 -18.11
C ASP A 326 4.77 11.65 -17.28
N GLU A 327 4.23 10.47 -17.49
CA GLU A 327 3.04 9.97 -16.79
C GLU A 327 3.30 9.67 -15.30
N PHE A 328 4.56 9.37 -14.93
CA PHE A 328 4.93 9.14 -13.55
C PHE A 328 5.28 10.47 -12.87
N GLY A 329 4.62 10.76 -11.75
CA GLY A 329 4.84 11.95 -10.93
C GLY A 329 6.20 11.93 -10.22
N GLN A 330 6.22 12.25 -8.94
CA GLN A 330 7.45 12.22 -8.13
C GLN A 330 7.78 10.78 -7.73
N ILE A 331 9.05 10.41 -7.94
CA ILE A 331 9.55 9.05 -7.74
C ILE A 331 10.68 9.07 -6.71
N PHE A 332 10.69 8.08 -5.83
CA PHE A 332 11.73 7.82 -4.85
C PHE A 332 12.29 6.42 -5.11
N ILE A 333 13.59 6.32 -5.32
CA ILE A 333 14.26 5.05 -5.60
C ILE A 333 15.36 4.83 -4.57
N THR A 334 15.43 3.63 -4.02
CA THR A 334 16.59 3.16 -3.28
C THR A 334 17.33 2.11 -4.09
N ASP A 335 18.66 2.13 -4.06
CA ASP A 335 19.49 1.10 -4.66
C ASP A 335 20.82 0.97 -3.89
N THR A 336 21.42 -0.20 -3.98
CA THR A 336 22.79 -0.46 -3.53
C THR A 336 23.82 -0.21 -4.63
N ASN A 337 23.39 -0.28 -5.90
CA ASN A 337 24.23 -0.10 -7.08
C ASN A 337 23.90 1.20 -7.81
N ARG A 338 24.90 2.05 -7.96
CA ARG A 338 24.78 3.31 -8.70
C ARG A 338 24.55 3.09 -10.20
N ASP A 339 25.04 1.97 -10.77
CA ASP A 339 24.94 1.71 -12.21
C ASP A 339 23.50 1.66 -12.73
N HIS A 340 22.56 1.15 -11.92
CA HIS A 340 21.14 1.15 -12.27
C HIS A 340 20.58 2.57 -12.36
N LEU A 341 20.95 3.42 -11.39
CA LEU A 341 20.54 4.83 -11.38
C LEU A 341 21.14 5.60 -12.54
N ASP A 342 22.43 5.38 -12.85
CA ASP A 342 23.11 6.02 -13.98
C ASP A 342 22.44 5.65 -15.30
N GLN A 343 21.92 4.42 -15.46
CA GLN A 343 21.13 4.00 -16.61
C GLN A 343 19.78 4.74 -16.71
N ILE A 344 19.13 5.00 -15.57
CA ILE A 344 17.89 5.80 -15.51
C ILE A 344 18.20 7.24 -15.93
N LEU A 345 19.23 7.83 -15.36
CA LEU A 345 19.62 9.22 -15.57
C LEU A 345 20.13 9.48 -17.00
N ALA A 346 20.81 8.50 -17.61
CA ALA A 346 21.30 8.62 -18.98
C ALA A 346 20.19 8.68 -20.06
N ARG A 347 18.94 8.36 -19.72
CA ARG A 347 17.85 8.25 -20.69
C ARG A 347 16.95 9.47 -20.79
N GLY A 348 17.11 10.45 -19.91
CA GLY A 348 16.31 11.68 -19.95
C GLY A 348 16.96 12.83 -19.19
N ASP A 349 16.58 14.06 -19.57
CA ASP A 349 16.94 15.27 -18.84
C ASP A 349 15.96 15.47 -17.68
N PHE A 350 16.09 14.59 -16.66
CA PHE A 350 15.21 14.61 -15.50
C PHE A 350 15.77 15.56 -14.43
N ASP A 351 14.88 16.34 -13.80
CA ASP A 351 15.18 16.96 -12.53
C ASP A 351 15.34 15.86 -11.47
N TYR A 352 16.56 15.66 -10.97
CA TYR A 352 16.82 14.62 -9.97
C TYR A 352 17.68 15.11 -8.82
N LYS A 353 17.58 14.42 -7.70
CA LYS A 353 18.50 14.54 -6.58
C LYS A 353 19.02 13.20 -6.16
N LEU A 354 20.30 13.18 -5.84
CA LEU A 354 21.01 11.99 -5.37
C LEU A 354 21.41 12.18 -3.90
N PHE A 355 21.08 11.19 -3.07
CA PHE A 355 21.41 11.19 -1.65
C PHE A 355 22.23 9.93 -1.32
N SER A 356 23.32 10.11 -0.57
CA SER A 356 23.98 8.99 0.09
C SER A 356 23.35 8.79 1.46
N VAL A 357 23.12 7.53 1.82
CA VAL A 357 22.61 7.13 3.13
C VAL A 357 23.66 6.24 3.81
N ASP A 358 24.09 6.65 5.00
CA ASP A 358 24.99 5.87 5.85
C ASP A 358 24.55 5.95 7.31
N ASN A 359 24.25 4.79 7.93
CA ASN A 359 23.83 4.68 9.33
C ASN A 359 22.71 5.66 9.76
N GLY A 360 21.78 5.98 8.85
CA GLY A 360 20.67 6.91 9.08
C GLY A 360 21.03 8.38 8.84
N GLU A 361 22.26 8.70 8.51
CA GLU A 361 22.67 10.01 8.01
C GLU A 361 22.41 10.11 6.51
N ILE A 362 21.85 11.25 6.06
CA ILE A 362 21.43 11.45 4.68
C ILE A 362 22.10 12.72 4.15
N GLU A 363 22.92 12.57 3.13
CA GLU A 363 23.64 13.67 2.51
C GLU A 363 23.30 13.80 1.03
N GLU A 364 22.96 15.00 0.57
CA GLU A 364 22.79 15.29 -0.86
C GLU A 364 24.15 15.24 -1.56
N LYS A 365 24.24 14.51 -2.65
CA LYS A 365 25.42 14.43 -3.52
C LYS A 365 25.20 15.25 -4.78
N ASN A 366 26.23 15.99 -5.16
CA ASN A 366 26.26 16.76 -6.42
C ASN A 366 26.50 15.86 -7.63
#